data_db3f1ccd08d71700fd8051fdcdf9a9d0
#
_entry.id   db3f1ccd08d71700fd8051fdcdf9a9d0
#
_cell.length_a   1.000
_cell.length_b   1.000
_cell.length_c   1.000
_cell.angle_alpha   90.00
_cell.angle_beta   90.00
_cell.angle_gamma   90.00
#
_symmetry.space_group_name_H-M   'P 1'
#
loop_
_entity.id
_entity.type
_entity.pdbx_description
1 polymer ?
#
loop_
_entity_poly.entity_id
_entity_poly.type
_entity_poly.pdbx_seq_one_letter_code
_entity_poly.pdbx_strand_id
1 'polypeptide(L)'
;MIRDFIAIDFETANQQPSSVCSIGVVMVHDGLVADSFYSLIQPEPNYYNYWCQQVHGLSQCDTDDAPVFSKVWEQLEEKIADVFFSDLQTIDDIHYQIATIPFVAHNARFDEGCLKAVFKVYQMDYPDYRFYDTLAAARRQFGHSCVPSVASDQRSSALPNHQLHTVAAACGYDLQNHHHALADAEACAAIALYIL
;
A
#
# COMPACT_ATOMS: atom_id res chain seq x y z
N MET A 1 -6.44 -11.46 14.12
CA MET A 1 -5.14 -11.27 13.46
C MET A 1 -5.24 -11.89 12.08
N ILE A 2 -5.15 -11.08 11.02
CA ILE A 2 -5.16 -11.57 9.65
C ILE A 2 -3.79 -12.18 9.34
N ARG A 3 -3.76 -13.31 8.62
CA ARG A 3 -2.52 -14.03 8.29
C ARG A 3 -2.19 -14.00 6.81
N ASP A 4 -3.20 -13.81 5.98
CA ASP A 4 -3.08 -13.69 4.53
C ASP A 4 -3.60 -12.32 4.10
N PHE A 5 -2.74 -11.52 3.47
CA PHE A 5 -3.09 -10.19 2.98
C PHE A 5 -2.04 -9.64 2.01
N ILE A 6 -2.42 -8.61 1.29
CA ILE A 6 -1.57 -7.88 0.36
C ILE A 6 -1.46 -6.43 0.85
N ALA A 7 -0.32 -6.04 1.40
CA ALA A 7 -0.06 -4.64 1.72
C ALA A 7 0.30 -3.88 0.43
N ILE A 8 -0.31 -2.72 0.23
CA ILE A 8 -0.16 -1.93 -0.99
C ILE A 8 0.01 -0.45 -0.66
N ASP A 9 0.81 0.23 -1.47
CA ASP A 9 1.00 1.67 -1.44
C ASP A 9 1.23 2.21 -2.85
N PHE A 10 0.67 3.39 -3.15
CA PHE A 10 0.82 4.08 -4.43
C PHE A 10 1.43 5.47 -4.25
N GLU A 11 2.34 5.83 -5.18
CA GLU A 11 2.68 7.23 -5.40
C GLU A 11 1.95 7.76 -6.63
N THR A 12 1.56 9.04 -6.59
CA THR A 12 0.83 9.69 -7.68
C THR A 12 1.60 10.87 -8.26
N ALA A 13 1.64 10.98 -9.58
CA ALA A 13 2.33 12.05 -10.31
C ALA A 13 1.69 13.43 -10.07
N ASN A 14 0.37 13.47 -9.83
CA ASN A 14 -0.40 14.67 -9.59
C ASN A 14 -1.63 14.38 -8.70
N GLN A 15 -2.52 15.37 -8.54
CA GLN A 15 -3.69 15.26 -7.66
C GLN A 15 -4.83 14.38 -8.20
N GLN A 16 -4.73 13.86 -9.41
CA GLN A 16 -5.73 12.93 -9.95
C GLN A 16 -5.44 11.51 -9.43
N PRO A 17 -6.40 10.82 -8.81
CA PRO A 17 -6.16 9.49 -8.27
C PRO A 17 -5.69 8.45 -9.30
N SER A 18 -6.01 8.64 -10.58
CA SER A 18 -5.57 7.75 -11.66
C SER A 18 -4.11 7.93 -12.06
N SER A 19 -3.45 9.03 -11.63
CA SER A 19 -2.08 9.35 -12.02
C SER A 19 -1.02 8.57 -11.22
N VAL A 20 -1.29 7.30 -10.91
CA VAL A 20 -0.32 6.45 -10.20
C VAL A 20 0.98 6.35 -10.99
N CYS A 21 2.12 6.63 -10.35
CA CYS A 21 3.44 6.65 -10.97
C CYS A 21 4.40 5.60 -10.39
N SER A 22 4.07 5.03 -9.25
CA SER A 22 4.71 3.80 -8.75
C SER A 22 3.75 3.03 -7.85
N ILE A 23 4.03 1.74 -7.72
CA ILE A 23 3.31 0.81 -6.85
C ILE A 23 4.32 -0.01 -6.05
N GLY A 24 4.06 -0.14 -4.75
CA GLY A 24 4.75 -1.07 -3.86
C GLY A 24 3.75 -2.06 -3.27
N VAL A 25 4.11 -3.32 -3.25
CA VAL A 25 3.26 -4.40 -2.73
C VAL A 25 4.09 -5.37 -1.91
N VAL A 26 3.54 -5.80 -0.78
CA VAL A 26 4.09 -6.89 0.05
C VAL A 26 3.01 -7.94 0.25
N MET A 27 3.32 -9.15 -0.13
CA MET A 27 2.44 -10.31 0.03
C MET A 27 2.79 -11.04 1.35
N VAL A 28 1.81 -11.14 2.23
CA VAL A 28 1.93 -11.86 3.50
C VAL A 28 1.06 -13.10 3.42
N HIS A 29 1.69 -14.26 3.57
CA HIS A 29 1.04 -15.56 3.58
C HIS A 29 1.39 -16.32 4.87
N ASP A 30 0.38 -16.88 5.52
CA ASP A 30 0.55 -17.56 6.83
C ASP A 30 1.20 -16.69 7.93
N GLY A 31 1.05 -15.36 7.84
CA GLY A 31 1.62 -14.41 8.79
C GLY A 31 3.11 -14.13 8.58
N LEU A 32 3.67 -14.53 7.44
CA LEU A 32 5.05 -14.26 7.04
C LEU A 32 5.09 -13.50 5.72
N VAL A 33 6.05 -12.61 5.56
CA VAL A 33 6.31 -11.96 4.26
C VAL A 33 6.79 -13.05 3.29
N ALA A 34 6.00 -13.32 2.26
CA ALA A 34 6.27 -14.34 1.26
C ALA A 34 6.99 -13.78 0.03
N ASP A 35 6.54 -12.62 -0.48
CA ASP A 35 7.18 -11.95 -1.62
C ASP A 35 6.84 -10.44 -1.59
N SER A 36 7.51 -9.68 -2.44
CA SER A 36 7.26 -8.26 -2.64
C SER A 36 7.32 -7.90 -4.12
N PHE A 37 6.70 -6.78 -4.47
CA PHE A 37 6.67 -6.26 -5.82
C PHE A 37 6.82 -4.74 -5.83
N TYR A 38 7.60 -4.23 -6.75
CA TYR A 38 7.72 -2.80 -7.01
C TYR A 38 7.77 -2.54 -8.51
N SER A 39 7.06 -1.52 -8.97
CA SER A 39 7.17 -1.04 -10.34
C SER A 39 6.97 0.48 -10.41
N LEU A 40 7.74 1.12 -11.27
CA LEU A 40 7.36 2.40 -11.82
C LEU A 40 6.21 2.20 -12.80
N ILE A 41 5.38 3.21 -12.95
CA ILE A 41 4.21 3.21 -13.83
C ILE A 41 4.20 4.50 -14.64
N GLN A 42 4.00 4.42 -15.95
CA GLN A 42 3.69 5.61 -16.73
C GLN A 42 2.30 6.11 -16.34
N PRO A 43 2.19 7.30 -15.70
CA PRO A 43 0.93 7.74 -15.12
C PRO A 43 -0.08 8.19 -16.19
N GLU A 44 -1.38 8.07 -15.89
CA GLU A 44 -2.46 8.59 -16.73
C GLU A 44 -3.39 9.48 -15.90
N PRO A 45 -3.40 10.81 -16.13
CA PRO A 45 -2.66 11.56 -17.16
C PRO A 45 -1.16 11.73 -16.83
N ASN A 46 -0.32 11.72 -17.89
CA ASN A 46 1.14 11.80 -17.76
C ASN A 46 1.60 13.27 -17.64
N TYR A 47 1.43 13.86 -16.47
CA TYR A 47 2.10 15.10 -16.06
C TYR A 47 2.36 15.06 -14.56
N TYR A 48 3.42 15.75 -14.12
CA TYR A 48 3.82 15.79 -12.72
C TYR A 48 3.52 17.12 -12.05
N ASN A 49 2.96 17.07 -10.85
CA ASN A 49 2.78 18.22 -9.98
C ASN A 49 4.05 18.41 -9.13
N TYR A 50 4.50 19.65 -8.99
CA TYR A 50 5.66 19.98 -8.19
C TYR A 50 5.62 19.40 -6.77
N TRP A 51 4.47 19.48 -6.09
CA TRP A 51 4.35 19.02 -4.72
C TRP A 51 4.46 17.49 -4.62
N CYS A 52 3.91 16.74 -5.56
CA CYS A 52 4.06 15.29 -5.61
C CYS A 52 5.52 14.89 -5.80
N GLN A 53 6.22 15.54 -6.74
CA GLN A 53 7.66 15.32 -6.95
C GLN A 53 8.48 15.61 -5.69
N GLN A 54 8.12 16.63 -4.89
CA GLN A 54 8.84 16.92 -3.64
C GLN A 54 8.62 15.86 -2.57
N VAL A 55 7.54 15.10 -2.64
CA VAL A 55 7.20 14.04 -1.69
C VAL A 55 7.97 12.76 -2.01
N HIS A 56 7.81 12.22 -3.21
CA HIS A 56 8.37 10.90 -3.56
C HIS A 56 9.62 10.97 -4.46
N GLY A 57 10.01 12.15 -4.95
CA GLY A 57 11.22 12.37 -5.75
C GLY A 57 11.15 11.92 -7.21
N LEU A 58 10.07 11.26 -7.64
CA LEU A 58 9.90 10.82 -9.03
C LEU A 58 9.49 11.99 -9.93
N SER A 59 9.94 11.94 -11.16
CA SER A 59 9.65 12.90 -12.21
C SER A 59 9.15 12.20 -13.49
N GLN A 60 8.71 12.99 -14.46
CA GLN A 60 8.30 12.46 -15.74
C GLN A 60 9.41 11.67 -16.43
N CYS A 61 10.67 12.11 -16.31
CA CYS A 61 11.82 11.40 -16.91
C CYS A 61 12.01 9.99 -16.34
N ASP A 62 11.56 9.74 -15.11
CA ASP A 62 11.71 8.42 -14.47
C ASP A 62 10.64 7.43 -14.96
N THR A 63 9.51 7.94 -15.47
CA THR A 63 8.33 7.12 -15.80
C THR A 63 7.89 7.19 -17.27
N ASP A 64 8.51 8.02 -18.11
CA ASP A 64 8.12 8.14 -19.53
C ASP A 64 8.25 6.80 -20.28
N ASP A 65 9.27 6.00 -19.93
CA ASP A 65 9.51 4.67 -20.53
C ASP A 65 8.99 3.53 -19.63
N ALA A 66 8.32 3.84 -18.52
CA ALA A 66 7.77 2.83 -17.63
C ALA A 66 6.54 2.14 -18.25
N PRO A 67 6.23 0.90 -17.87
CA PRO A 67 5.02 0.24 -18.33
C PRO A 67 3.77 0.97 -17.85
N VAL A 68 2.69 0.90 -18.64
CA VAL A 68 1.37 1.39 -18.24
C VAL A 68 0.76 0.52 -17.15
N PHE A 69 -0.16 1.09 -16.37
CA PHE A 69 -0.74 0.40 -15.20
C PHE A 69 -1.30 -0.99 -15.51
N SER A 70 -2.02 -1.15 -16.61
CA SER A 70 -2.62 -2.45 -16.96
C SER A 70 -1.58 -3.58 -17.11
N LYS A 71 -0.39 -3.24 -17.61
CA LYS A 71 0.71 -4.20 -17.73
C LYS A 71 1.38 -4.50 -16.39
N VAL A 72 1.52 -3.48 -15.54
CA VAL A 72 2.06 -3.67 -14.19
C VAL A 72 1.11 -4.50 -13.34
N TRP A 73 -0.20 -4.27 -13.48
CA TRP A 73 -1.21 -5.03 -12.74
C TRP A 73 -1.24 -6.50 -13.15
N GLU A 74 -1.17 -6.79 -14.47
CA GLU A 74 -1.05 -8.15 -15.00
C GLU A 74 0.16 -8.91 -14.38
N GLN A 75 1.33 -8.26 -14.32
CA GLN A 75 2.52 -8.83 -13.67
C GLN A 75 2.35 -9.04 -12.17
N LEU A 76 1.69 -8.11 -11.50
CA LEU A 76 1.38 -8.24 -10.08
C LEU A 76 0.44 -9.41 -9.80
N GLU A 77 -0.59 -9.59 -10.62
CA GLU A 77 -1.54 -10.71 -10.49
C GLU A 77 -0.86 -12.06 -10.66
N GLU A 78 0.08 -12.18 -11.60
CA GLU A 78 0.91 -13.39 -11.76
C GLU A 78 1.68 -13.69 -10.47
N LYS A 79 2.34 -12.68 -9.88
CA LYS A 79 3.06 -12.85 -8.62
C LYS A 79 2.17 -13.22 -7.43
N ILE A 80 1.00 -12.58 -7.33
CA ILE A 80 0.02 -12.92 -6.29
C ILE A 80 -0.45 -14.36 -6.46
N ALA A 81 -0.69 -14.79 -7.69
CA ALA A 81 -1.07 -16.17 -7.99
C ALA A 81 -0.01 -17.18 -7.55
N ASP A 82 1.25 -16.89 -7.84
CA ASP A 82 2.37 -17.75 -7.43
C ASP A 82 2.46 -17.91 -5.90
N VAL A 83 2.15 -16.86 -5.15
CA VAL A 83 2.21 -16.89 -3.67
C VAL A 83 1.01 -17.59 -3.06
N PHE A 84 -0.21 -17.26 -3.52
CA PHE A 84 -1.43 -17.67 -2.81
C PHE A 84 -2.18 -18.83 -3.47
N PHE A 85 -1.92 -19.11 -4.74
CA PHE A 85 -2.70 -20.05 -5.57
C PHE A 85 -1.83 -21.05 -6.33
N SER A 86 -0.58 -21.27 -5.93
CA SER A 86 0.39 -22.16 -6.59
C SER A 86 -0.12 -23.60 -6.81
N ASP A 87 -1.04 -24.05 -5.98
CA ASP A 87 -1.63 -25.41 -6.08
C ASP A 87 -2.79 -25.50 -7.08
N LEU A 88 -3.24 -24.37 -7.65
CA LEU A 88 -4.34 -24.34 -8.62
C LEU A 88 -3.83 -24.58 -10.02
N GLN A 89 -4.27 -25.68 -10.66
CA GLN A 89 -3.86 -26.06 -12.02
C GLN A 89 -4.41 -25.15 -13.13
N THR A 90 -5.49 -24.42 -12.86
CA THR A 90 -6.10 -23.44 -13.77
C THR A 90 -6.68 -22.31 -12.93
N ILE A 91 -6.26 -21.09 -13.21
CA ILE A 91 -6.82 -19.90 -12.57
C ILE A 91 -7.77 -19.26 -13.58
N ASP A 92 -9.01 -19.76 -13.64
CA ASP A 92 -10.07 -19.02 -14.29
C ASP A 92 -10.42 -17.82 -13.43
N ASP A 93 -10.45 -16.61 -14.01
CA ASP A 93 -10.81 -15.36 -13.34
C ASP A 93 -9.88 -14.98 -12.14
N ILE A 94 -8.57 -14.89 -12.39
CA ILE A 94 -7.57 -14.53 -11.38
C ILE A 94 -7.93 -13.28 -10.56
N HIS A 95 -8.53 -12.27 -11.19
CA HIS A 95 -8.98 -11.04 -10.53
C HIS A 95 -9.93 -11.34 -9.35
N TYR A 96 -10.88 -12.26 -9.54
CA TYR A 96 -11.85 -12.63 -8.50
C TYR A 96 -11.23 -13.50 -7.43
N GLN A 97 -10.24 -14.33 -7.77
CA GLN A 97 -9.49 -15.10 -6.79
C GLN A 97 -8.67 -14.16 -5.89
N ILE A 98 -7.98 -13.18 -6.47
CA ILE A 98 -7.24 -12.16 -5.71
C ILE A 98 -8.16 -11.35 -4.80
N ALA A 99 -9.40 -11.08 -5.21
CA ALA A 99 -10.36 -10.36 -4.37
C ALA A 99 -10.77 -11.11 -3.10
N THR A 100 -10.45 -12.40 -2.98
CA THR A 100 -10.65 -13.15 -1.74
C THR A 100 -9.61 -12.81 -0.67
N ILE A 101 -8.45 -12.28 -1.07
CA ILE A 101 -7.37 -11.86 -0.18
C ILE A 101 -7.54 -10.38 0.12
N PRO A 102 -7.56 -9.96 1.39
CA PRO A 102 -7.70 -8.56 1.71
C PRO A 102 -6.46 -7.75 1.35
N PHE A 103 -6.67 -6.57 0.82
CA PHE A 103 -5.64 -5.54 0.72
C PHE A 103 -5.53 -4.78 2.04
N VAL A 104 -4.34 -4.31 2.34
CA VAL A 104 -4.04 -3.50 3.52
C VAL A 104 -3.27 -2.27 3.08
N ALA A 105 -3.67 -1.08 3.55
CA ALA A 105 -2.96 0.16 3.29
C ALA A 105 -2.99 1.09 4.50
N HIS A 106 -2.09 2.06 4.55
CA HIS A 106 -2.07 3.07 5.60
C HIS A 106 -2.82 4.33 5.14
N ASN A 107 -4.03 4.55 5.64
CA ASN A 107 -5.05 5.44 5.06
C ASN A 107 -5.65 4.87 3.77
N ALA A 108 -6.10 3.62 3.86
CA ALA A 108 -6.55 2.77 2.76
C ALA A 108 -7.53 3.44 1.78
N ARG A 109 -8.26 4.47 2.22
CA ARG A 109 -9.15 5.25 1.34
C ARG A 109 -8.41 5.88 0.16
N PHE A 110 -7.14 6.27 0.35
CA PHE A 110 -6.32 6.85 -0.71
C PHE A 110 -5.98 5.79 -1.77
N ASP A 111 -5.40 4.67 -1.35
CA ASP A 111 -4.96 3.61 -2.26
C ASP A 111 -6.12 2.91 -2.97
N GLU A 112 -7.21 2.65 -2.25
CA GLU A 112 -8.45 2.15 -2.84
C GLU A 112 -9.02 3.13 -3.87
N GLY A 113 -8.96 4.42 -3.58
CA GLY A 113 -9.38 5.50 -4.49
C GLY A 113 -8.53 5.54 -5.76
N CYS A 114 -7.21 5.41 -5.64
CA CYS A 114 -6.28 5.33 -6.77
C CYS A 114 -6.57 4.09 -7.61
N LEU A 115 -6.69 2.92 -6.97
CA LEU A 115 -6.94 1.65 -7.64
C LEU A 115 -8.26 1.69 -8.45
N LYS A 116 -9.35 2.15 -7.84
CA LYS A 116 -10.64 2.33 -8.54
C LYS A 116 -10.56 3.29 -9.72
N ALA A 117 -9.83 4.41 -9.54
CA ALA A 117 -9.71 5.43 -10.57
C ALA A 117 -8.92 4.90 -11.77
N VAL A 118 -7.79 4.22 -11.54
CA VAL A 118 -6.95 3.72 -12.61
C VAL A 118 -7.59 2.54 -13.34
N PHE A 119 -8.28 1.62 -12.65
CA PHE A 119 -9.07 0.56 -13.27
C PHE A 119 -10.12 1.12 -14.24
N LYS A 120 -10.79 2.18 -13.83
CA LYS A 120 -11.76 2.89 -14.68
C LYS A 120 -11.12 3.49 -15.93
N VAL A 121 -9.92 4.10 -15.81
CA VAL A 121 -9.20 4.70 -16.94
C VAL A 121 -8.84 3.62 -17.96
N TYR A 122 -8.36 2.47 -17.51
CA TYR A 122 -7.97 1.36 -18.38
C TYR A 122 -9.13 0.42 -18.75
N GLN A 123 -10.37 0.75 -18.35
CA GLN A 123 -11.58 -0.04 -18.63
C GLN A 123 -11.45 -1.51 -18.17
N MET A 124 -10.75 -1.70 -17.05
CA MET A 124 -10.58 -2.99 -16.40
C MET A 124 -11.75 -3.24 -15.44
N ASP A 125 -12.21 -4.49 -15.35
CA ASP A 125 -13.20 -4.88 -14.36
C ASP A 125 -12.59 -4.79 -12.96
N TYR A 126 -13.27 -4.05 -12.07
CA TYR A 126 -12.85 -3.89 -10.68
C TYR A 126 -13.63 -4.87 -9.81
N PRO A 127 -13.03 -5.98 -9.35
CA PRO A 127 -13.65 -6.83 -8.35
C PRO A 127 -13.63 -6.08 -7.02
N ASP A 128 -14.70 -6.18 -6.23
CA ASP A 128 -14.84 -5.45 -4.96
C ASP A 128 -13.77 -5.91 -3.95
N TYR A 129 -12.53 -5.43 -4.14
CA TYR A 129 -11.41 -5.69 -3.23
C TYR A 129 -11.72 -5.18 -1.82
N ARG A 130 -11.51 -6.02 -0.83
CA ARG A 130 -11.65 -5.64 0.58
C ARG A 130 -10.37 -4.96 1.06
N PHE A 131 -10.49 -3.75 1.61
CA PHE A 131 -9.38 -3.02 2.20
C PHE A 131 -9.48 -2.97 3.72
N TYR A 132 -8.34 -3.20 4.39
CA TYR A 132 -8.13 -2.89 5.80
C TYR A 132 -7.23 -1.67 5.94
N ASP A 133 -7.54 -0.81 6.91
CA ASP A 133 -6.86 0.45 7.12
C ASP A 133 -6.04 0.41 8.41
N THR A 134 -4.70 0.37 8.26
CA THR A 134 -3.78 0.36 9.40
C THR A 134 -3.77 1.69 10.15
N LEU A 135 -4.06 2.84 9.51
CA LEU A 135 -4.23 4.12 10.19
C LEU A 135 -5.43 4.09 11.15
N ALA A 136 -6.56 3.57 10.68
CA ALA A 136 -7.76 3.43 11.50
C ALA A 136 -7.55 2.42 12.64
N ALA A 137 -6.84 1.33 12.39
CA ALA A 137 -6.46 0.34 13.40
C ALA A 137 -5.51 0.93 14.44
N ALA A 138 -4.48 1.65 14.01
CA ALA A 138 -3.52 2.31 14.90
C ALA A 138 -4.19 3.35 15.82
N ARG A 139 -5.13 4.13 15.31
CA ARG A 139 -5.92 5.08 16.12
C ARG A 139 -6.73 4.38 17.23
N ARG A 140 -7.24 3.19 16.97
CA ARG A 140 -7.94 2.38 17.99
C ARG A 140 -6.97 1.76 19.00
N GLN A 141 -5.82 1.28 18.52
CA GLN A 141 -4.84 0.57 19.34
C GLN A 141 -4.05 1.50 20.25
N PHE A 142 -3.54 2.60 19.72
CA PHE A 142 -2.59 3.48 20.41
C PHE A 142 -3.24 4.76 20.98
N GLY A 143 -4.47 5.10 20.57
CA GLY A 143 -5.11 6.36 20.98
C GLY A 143 -4.34 7.60 20.50
N HIS A 144 -4.77 8.78 20.94
CA HIS A 144 -4.12 10.05 20.59
C HIS A 144 -3.68 10.77 21.86
N SER A 145 -2.39 11.12 21.95
CA SER A 145 -1.89 11.96 23.05
C SER A 145 -2.19 13.42 22.77
N CYS A 146 -3.13 13.99 23.52
CA CYS A 146 -3.45 15.43 23.46
C CYS A 146 -2.53 16.29 24.33
N VAL A 147 -1.53 15.71 25.01
CA VAL A 147 -0.65 16.44 25.94
C VAL A 147 0.80 16.28 25.52
N PRO A 148 1.58 17.37 25.39
CA PRO A 148 3.04 17.27 25.33
C PRO A 148 3.51 16.62 26.63
N SER A 149 4.27 15.53 26.53
CA SER A 149 4.73 14.78 27.69
C SER A 149 5.61 15.67 28.59
N VAL A 150 5.00 16.18 29.65
CA VAL A 150 5.76 16.59 30.82
C VAL A 150 5.80 15.36 31.73
N ALA A 151 7.00 14.86 31.85
CA ALA A 151 7.49 13.71 32.58
C ALA A 151 6.55 13.09 33.64
N SER A 152 6.56 11.78 33.64
CA SER A 152 6.17 10.80 34.66
C SER A 152 4.81 10.11 34.49
N ASP A 153 4.75 9.07 33.75
CA ASP A 153 4.43 7.72 34.20
C ASP A 153 4.43 6.77 32.99
N GLN A 154 5.17 5.71 33.09
CA GLN A 154 5.33 4.70 32.04
C GLN A 154 4.01 3.93 31.86
N ARG A 155 3.08 4.36 31.00
CA ARG A 155 1.98 3.54 30.46
C ARG A 155 1.03 4.28 29.48
N SER A 156 1.36 5.43 28.94
CA SER A 156 0.55 5.98 27.85
C SER A 156 1.06 5.43 26.51
N SER A 157 0.37 4.45 25.95
CA SER A 157 0.62 3.95 24.59
C SER A 157 0.18 4.94 23.50
N ALA A 158 -0.25 6.14 23.88
CA ALA A 158 -0.75 7.14 22.96
C ALA A 158 0.37 7.77 22.13
N LEU A 159 0.19 7.76 20.80
CA LEU A 159 1.15 8.33 19.85
C LEU A 159 0.91 9.83 19.63
N PRO A 160 1.97 10.61 19.30
CA PRO A 160 1.84 12.04 19.00
C PRO A 160 1.07 12.29 17.70
N ASN A 161 1.17 11.38 16.76
CA ASN A 161 0.41 11.32 15.51
C ASN A 161 0.33 9.87 15.04
N HIS A 162 -0.42 9.61 13.96
CA HIS A 162 -0.58 8.29 13.39
C HIS A 162 -0.09 8.25 11.93
N GLN A 163 0.94 9.03 11.62
CA GLN A 163 1.63 8.92 10.33
C GLN A 163 2.35 7.57 10.23
N LEU A 164 2.53 7.07 9.02
CA LEU A 164 3.06 5.74 8.76
C LEU A 164 4.36 5.46 9.55
N HIS A 165 5.35 6.35 9.44
CA HIS A 165 6.65 6.20 10.14
C HIS A 165 6.51 6.16 11.67
N THR A 166 5.57 6.95 12.24
CA THR A 166 5.35 6.97 13.69
C THR A 166 4.73 5.67 14.18
N VAL A 167 3.74 5.16 13.44
CA VAL A 167 3.08 3.90 13.77
C VAL A 167 4.00 2.72 13.53
N ALA A 168 4.77 2.71 12.43
CA ALA A 168 5.76 1.68 12.13
C ALA A 168 6.79 1.56 13.26
N ALA A 169 7.36 2.69 13.71
CA ALA A 169 8.30 2.71 14.83
C ALA A 169 7.69 2.16 16.14
N ALA A 170 6.43 2.49 16.42
CA ALA A 170 5.71 1.95 17.59
C ALA A 170 5.45 0.44 17.48
N CYS A 171 5.37 -0.10 16.27
CA CYS A 171 5.27 -1.55 15.99
C CYS A 171 6.65 -2.22 15.86
N GLY A 172 7.76 -1.50 16.08
CA GLY A 172 9.13 -2.03 16.03
C GLY A 172 9.74 -2.11 14.62
N TYR A 173 9.16 -1.42 13.65
CA TYR A 173 9.67 -1.33 12.28
C TYR A 173 10.31 0.03 12.02
N ASP A 174 11.56 0.04 11.52
CA ASP A 174 12.32 1.26 11.21
C ASP A 174 12.21 1.59 9.71
N LEU A 175 11.30 2.49 9.36
CA LEU A 175 11.05 2.92 8.00
C LEU A 175 12.14 3.89 7.51
N GLN A 176 12.99 3.45 6.57
CA GLN A 176 14.16 4.23 6.10
C GLN A 176 13.82 5.16 4.91
N ASN A 177 13.08 4.70 3.93
CA ASN A 177 12.81 5.41 2.68
C ASN A 177 11.33 5.78 2.58
N HIS A 178 10.84 6.61 3.51
CA HIS A 178 9.46 7.09 3.46
C HIS A 178 9.16 7.81 2.14
N HIS A 179 7.98 7.58 1.58
CA HIS A 179 7.54 7.99 0.25
C HIS A 179 8.21 7.24 -0.92
N HIS A 180 8.71 6.05 -0.66
CA HIS A 180 8.98 5.05 -1.67
C HIS A 180 7.94 3.94 -1.54
N ALA A 181 7.10 3.75 -2.54
CA ALA A 181 5.90 2.91 -2.44
C ALA A 181 6.17 1.50 -1.85
N LEU A 182 7.29 0.84 -2.21
CA LEU A 182 7.61 -0.46 -1.62
C LEU A 182 7.98 -0.34 -0.13
N ALA A 183 8.78 0.65 0.25
CA ALA A 183 9.16 0.83 1.66
C ALA A 183 7.94 1.15 2.53
N ASP A 184 6.99 1.93 2.01
CA ASP A 184 5.76 2.28 2.69
C ASP A 184 4.80 1.06 2.78
N ALA A 185 4.73 0.23 1.73
CA ALA A 185 4.01 -1.05 1.78
C ALA A 185 4.64 -2.04 2.78
N GLU A 186 5.97 -2.11 2.90
CA GLU A 186 6.68 -2.92 3.90
C GLU A 186 6.35 -2.45 5.33
N ALA A 187 6.39 -1.15 5.58
CA ALA A 187 6.00 -0.58 6.86
C ALA A 187 4.53 -0.86 7.18
N CYS A 188 3.65 -0.74 6.17
CA CYS A 188 2.23 -1.06 6.30
C CYS A 188 2.02 -2.55 6.65
N ALA A 189 2.75 -3.46 6.00
CA ALA A 189 2.71 -4.90 6.28
C ALA A 189 3.16 -5.20 7.72
N ALA A 190 4.27 -4.59 8.18
CA ALA A 190 4.75 -4.74 9.55
C ALA A 190 3.74 -4.25 10.59
N ILE A 191 3.11 -3.10 10.34
CA ILE A 191 2.02 -2.59 11.18
C ILE A 191 0.84 -3.56 11.20
N ALA A 192 0.41 -4.04 10.03
CA ALA A 192 -0.72 -4.96 9.92
C ALA A 192 -0.49 -6.26 10.71
N LEU A 193 0.70 -6.86 10.60
CA LEU A 193 1.09 -8.04 11.37
C LEU A 193 1.08 -7.81 12.89
N TYR A 194 1.24 -6.57 13.33
CA TYR A 194 1.26 -6.22 14.75
C TYR A 194 -0.14 -5.92 15.31
N ILE A 195 -1.03 -5.26 14.52
CA ILE A 195 -2.28 -4.70 15.06
C ILE A 195 -3.59 -5.24 14.43
N LEU A 196 -3.54 -5.98 13.31
CA LEU A 196 -4.69 -6.56 12.61
C LEU A 196 -4.73 -8.08 12.78
#